data_3eb0be918af0f27968ad7b90ee4856db
#
_entry.id   3eb0be918af0f27968ad7b90ee4856db
#
_cell.length_a   1.000
_cell.length_b   1.000
_cell.length_c   1.000
_cell.angle_alpha   90.00
_cell.angle_beta   90.00
_cell.angle_gamma   90.00
#
_symmetry.space_group_name_H-M   'P 1'
#
loop_
_entity.id
_entity.type
_entity.pdbx_description
1 polymer ?
#
loop_
_entity_poly.entity_id
_entity_poly.type
_entity_poly.pdbx_seq_one_letter_code
_entity_poly.pdbx_strand_id
1 'polypeptide(L)'
;MSDCLKCAMRREDLPESLKEVLNSRGNIFYTEKYYEVQVNKKYKPIYLYDDEYLIMVVLCRELFVFYVASLPVEYISLREHHRECEKEFLNKMVSYLQNVQRVHWIGPTSTSAFFMAYPDGSEWIPFGSHVVDLQQSEETLWNNVHSKHRNVIRRAEKEGLNIVSGNSRKLLEDFAYVDKITWERSGQKGHSVSFFEKLVELYQEQIILFGIYKQDEIQGAIILQYNEQMSYYLYGGCINDVQLGAMNYLHWYAMLYLKSKGVKKYSFLGCRINEDIDSKYHTLQRFKSRFGGELVRGYMFKIPCNNFMYRLERRLRYIKRNHGKQCPLDIIDEERYKWV
;
A
#
# COMPACT_ATOMS: atom_id res chain seq x y z
N MET A 1 1.32 -36.24 1.86
CA MET A 1 2.36 -35.81 0.89
C MET A 1 2.97 -34.55 1.41
N SER A 2 4.29 -34.44 1.44
CA SER A 2 4.99 -33.43 2.27
C SER A 2 4.69 -32.00 1.87
N ASP A 3 4.01 -31.28 2.76
CA ASP A 3 3.81 -29.84 2.75
C ASP A 3 5.12 -29.07 2.95
N CYS A 4 6.10 -29.31 2.09
CA CYS A 4 7.39 -28.63 2.19
C CYS A 4 7.30 -27.30 1.47
N LEU A 5 7.56 -26.21 2.20
CA LEU A 5 7.71 -24.87 1.61
C LEU A 5 8.85 -24.89 0.58
N LYS A 6 8.57 -24.47 -0.64
CA LYS A 6 9.51 -24.33 -1.74
C LYS A 6 9.91 -22.88 -1.94
N CYS A 7 11.09 -22.65 -2.50
CA CYS A 7 11.62 -21.32 -2.78
C CYS A 7 12.12 -21.23 -4.22
N ALA A 8 11.64 -20.23 -4.94
CA ALA A 8 12.22 -19.78 -6.21
C ALA A 8 12.96 -18.46 -5.98
N MET A 9 14.20 -18.40 -6.45
CA MET A 9 15.07 -17.23 -6.22
C MET A 9 14.78 -16.10 -7.21
N ARG A 10 14.09 -16.39 -8.31
CA ARG A 10 13.66 -15.46 -9.36
C ARG A 10 12.31 -15.92 -9.89
N ARG A 11 11.59 -15.01 -10.52
CA ARG A 11 10.29 -15.32 -11.14
C ARG A 11 10.39 -16.40 -12.21
N GLU A 12 11.48 -16.40 -12.98
CA GLU A 12 11.73 -17.39 -14.03
C GLU A 12 11.86 -18.81 -13.48
N ASP A 13 12.31 -18.96 -12.23
CA ASP A 13 12.53 -20.25 -11.57
C ASP A 13 11.21 -20.86 -11.02
N LEU A 14 10.09 -20.12 -11.08
CA LEU A 14 8.77 -20.63 -10.69
C LEU A 14 8.23 -21.63 -11.71
N PRO A 15 7.44 -22.63 -11.25
CA PRO A 15 6.62 -23.46 -12.12
C PRO A 15 5.70 -22.61 -13.01
N GLU A 16 5.46 -23.03 -14.25
CA GLU A 16 4.66 -22.25 -15.22
C GLU A 16 3.26 -21.94 -14.70
N SER A 17 2.62 -22.90 -14.04
CA SER A 17 1.31 -22.70 -13.41
C SER A 17 1.27 -21.55 -12.38
N LEU A 18 2.37 -21.36 -11.63
CA LEU A 18 2.46 -20.26 -10.67
C LEU A 18 2.76 -18.92 -11.35
N LYS A 19 3.48 -18.91 -12.47
CA LYS A 19 3.65 -17.71 -13.30
C LYS A 19 2.31 -17.23 -13.87
N GLU A 20 1.48 -18.16 -14.34
CA GLU A 20 0.13 -17.86 -14.81
C GLU A 20 -0.75 -17.28 -13.69
N VAL A 21 -0.66 -17.83 -12.48
CA VAL A 21 -1.36 -17.30 -11.30
C VAL A 21 -0.89 -15.87 -10.98
N LEU A 22 0.42 -15.61 -10.99
CA LEU A 22 0.96 -14.27 -10.80
C LEU A 22 0.47 -13.28 -11.87
N ASN A 23 0.38 -13.72 -13.12
CA ASN A 23 -0.10 -12.87 -14.22
C ASN A 23 -1.60 -12.54 -14.11
N SER A 24 -2.41 -13.50 -13.65
CA SER A 24 -3.88 -13.36 -13.63
C SER A 24 -4.42 -12.82 -12.30
N ARG A 25 -3.80 -13.15 -11.18
CA ARG A 25 -4.27 -12.82 -9.83
C ARG A 25 -3.32 -11.93 -9.03
N GLY A 26 -2.03 -11.89 -9.41
CA GLY A 26 -1.04 -11.06 -8.74
C GLY A 26 -1.47 -9.59 -8.77
N ASN A 27 -1.41 -8.94 -7.61
CA ASN A 27 -1.53 -7.50 -7.61
C ASN A 27 -0.26 -6.88 -8.24
N ILE A 28 -0.35 -5.60 -8.57
CA ILE A 28 0.73 -4.87 -9.23
C ILE A 28 2.04 -4.83 -8.46
N PHE A 29 2.02 -5.08 -7.14
CA PHE A 29 3.22 -5.13 -6.31
C PHE A 29 3.98 -6.46 -6.40
N TYR A 30 3.40 -7.49 -7.04
CA TYR A 30 4.09 -8.74 -7.40
C TYR A 30 5.04 -8.57 -8.59
N THR A 31 5.63 -7.40 -8.74
CA THR A 31 6.60 -7.11 -9.79
C THR A 31 7.93 -6.65 -9.21
N GLU A 32 9.01 -7.20 -9.72
CA GLU A 32 10.37 -6.81 -9.37
C GLU A 32 10.63 -5.34 -9.73
N LYS A 33 9.99 -4.84 -10.78
CA LYS A 33 10.08 -3.45 -11.24
C LYS A 33 9.76 -2.42 -10.16
N TYR A 34 8.82 -2.72 -9.26
CA TYR A 34 8.49 -1.81 -8.17
C TYR A 34 9.70 -1.49 -7.27
N TYR A 35 10.63 -2.45 -7.12
CA TYR A 35 11.81 -2.30 -6.27
C TYR A 35 12.96 -1.59 -6.99
N GLU A 36 12.96 -1.55 -8.31
CA GLU A 36 13.94 -0.82 -9.11
C GLU A 36 13.81 0.70 -8.91
N VAL A 37 12.61 1.20 -8.62
CA VAL A 37 12.35 2.62 -8.33
C VAL A 37 12.82 3.02 -6.94
N GLN A 38 12.77 2.11 -5.99
CA GLN A 38 13.20 2.36 -4.61
C GLN A 38 14.73 2.29 -4.49
N VAL A 39 15.40 3.14 -5.23
CA VAL A 39 16.85 3.20 -5.38
C VAL A 39 17.52 3.46 -4.04
N ASN A 40 18.50 2.66 -3.71
CA ASN A 40 19.57 2.68 -2.71
C ASN A 40 19.60 1.48 -1.75
N LYS A 41 18.73 0.49 -1.91
CA LYS A 41 18.79 -0.76 -1.14
C LYS A 41 19.00 -1.92 -2.11
N LYS A 42 19.90 -2.85 -1.79
CA LYS A 42 20.04 -4.10 -2.54
C LYS A 42 18.85 -5.00 -2.18
N TYR A 43 17.76 -4.84 -2.90
CA TYR A 43 16.58 -5.69 -2.78
C TYR A 43 16.75 -6.96 -3.59
N LYS A 44 16.36 -8.09 -2.98
CA LYS A 44 16.35 -9.39 -3.63
C LYS A 44 14.98 -10.01 -3.42
N PRO A 45 14.07 -9.93 -4.39
CA PRO A 45 12.81 -10.65 -4.32
C PRO A 45 13.07 -12.16 -4.42
N ILE A 46 12.36 -12.93 -3.60
CA ILE A 46 12.25 -14.39 -3.66
C ILE A 46 10.78 -14.77 -3.57
N TYR A 47 10.45 -15.94 -4.07
CA TYR A 47 9.09 -16.48 -4.06
C TYR A 47 9.05 -17.73 -3.21
N LEU A 48 8.19 -17.70 -2.19
CA LEU A 48 7.93 -18.85 -1.32
C LEU A 48 6.56 -19.40 -1.63
N TYR A 49 6.45 -20.70 -1.78
CA TYR A 49 5.20 -21.34 -2.16
C TYR A 49 5.09 -22.78 -1.66
N ASP A 50 3.89 -23.23 -1.49
CA ASP A 50 3.51 -24.64 -1.31
C ASP A 50 2.35 -24.97 -2.26
N ASP A 51 1.58 -26.02 -1.97
CA ASP A 51 0.46 -26.43 -2.80
C ASP A 51 -0.80 -25.57 -2.61
N GLU A 52 -0.80 -24.67 -1.61
CA GLU A 52 -1.95 -23.84 -1.23
C GLU A 52 -1.71 -22.33 -1.40
N TYR A 53 -0.46 -21.88 -1.25
CA TYR A 53 -0.14 -20.45 -1.22
C TYR A 53 1.14 -20.12 -1.98
N LEU A 54 1.18 -18.88 -2.48
CA LEU A 54 2.35 -18.26 -3.08
C LEU A 54 2.53 -16.85 -2.50
N ILE A 55 3.74 -16.50 -2.07
CA ILE A 55 4.08 -15.16 -1.61
C ILE A 55 5.42 -14.68 -2.18
N MET A 56 5.51 -13.41 -2.51
CA MET A 56 6.79 -12.75 -2.79
C MET A 56 7.31 -12.09 -1.51
N VAL A 57 8.54 -12.40 -1.16
CA VAL A 57 9.28 -11.81 -0.04
C VAL A 57 10.47 -11.04 -0.59
N VAL A 58 10.72 -9.86 -0.08
CA VAL A 58 11.87 -9.07 -0.50
C VAL A 58 12.93 -9.07 0.60
N LEU A 59 14.07 -9.68 0.31
CA LEU A 59 15.23 -9.65 1.17
C LEU A 59 16.04 -8.38 0.92
N CYS A 60 16.43 -7.67 1.97
CA CYS A 60 17.27 -6.49 1.84
C CYS A 60 18.33 -6.42 2.93
N ARG A 61 19.42 -5.66 2.67
CA ARG A 61 20.41 -5.30 3.67
C ARG A 61 20.24 -3.85 4.07
N GLU A 62 19.98 -3.63 5.34
CA GLU A 62 19.91 -2.31 5.94
C GLU A 62 21.21 -1.99 6.68
N LEU A 63 21.68 -0.74 6.57
CA LEU A 63 22.96 -0.29 7.15
C LEU A 63 24.14 -1.27 6.90
N PHE A 64 24.11 -1.98 5.75
CA PHE A 64 25.10 -2.98 5.29
C PHE A 64 25.21 -4.26 6.12
N VAL A 65 24.78 -4.28 7.38
CA VAL A 65 24.95 -5.42 8.32
C VAL A 65 23.64 -6.11 8.67
N PHE A 66 22.51 -5.43 8.59
CA PHE A 66 21.23 -6.01 8.98
C PHE A 66 20.54 -6.66 7.79
N TYR A 67 20.24 -7.94 7.92
CA TYR A 67 19.53 -8.70 6.89
C TYR A 67 18.05 -8.83 7.25
N VAL A 68 17.19 -8.35 6.39
CA VAL A 68 15.78 -8.12 6.67
C VAL A 68 14.90 -8.71 5.57
N ALA A 69 13.77 -9.28 5.96
CA ALA A 69 12.72 -9.67 5.04
C ALA A 69 11.55 -8.67 5.12
N SER A 70 11.17 -8.11 3.97
CA SER A 70 9.99 -7.29 3.80
C SER A 70 8.89 -8.08 3.12
N LEU A 71 7.65 -7.88 3.54
CA LEU A 71 6.45 -8.45 2.95
C LEU A 71 5.65 -7.32 2.28
N PRO A 72 5.93 -7.01 1.01
CA PRO A 72 5.29 -5.90 0.30
C PRO A 72 3.88 -6.21 -0.15
N VAL A 73 3.54 -7.49 -0.23
CA VAL A 73 2.27 -8.03 -0.71
C VAL A 73 1.82 -9.16 0.20
N GLU A 74 0.52 -9.37 0.26
CA GLU A 74 -0.07 -10.58 0.84
C GLU A 74 0.19 -11.79 -0.06
N TYR A 75 -0.03 -12.99 0.49
CA TYR A 75 0.03 -14.22 -0.29
C TYR A 75 -1.14 -14.33 -1.29
N ILE A 76 -0.95 -15.12 -2.34
CA ILE A 76 -2.00 -15.55 -3.25
C ILE A 76 -2.42 -16.96 -2.83
N SER A 77 -3.71 -17.14 -2.52
CA SER A 77 -4.27 -18.48 -2.29
C SER A 77 -4.42 -19.20 -3.64
N LEU A 78 -3.93 -20.43 -3.71
CA LEU A 78 -4.01 -21.29 -4.90
C LEU A 78 -5.28 -22.16 -4.88
N ARG A 79 -5.89 -22.34 -3.71
CA ARG A 79 -7.11 -23.11 -3.46
C ARG A 79 -8.15 -22.29 -2.69
N GLU A 80 -9.29 -22.89 -2.38
CA GLU A 80 -10.27 -22.29 -1.47
C GLU A 80 -9.68 -22.10 -0.07
N HIS A 81 -10.06 -21.01 0.54
CA HIS A 81 -9.38 -20.37 1.65
C HIS A 81 -9.80 -20.93 3.00
N HIS A 82 -8.86 -21.45 3.79
CA HIS A 82 -9.04 -21.80 5.19
C HIS A 82 -8.03 -21.03 6.06
N ARG A 83 -8.50 -20.24 7.00
CA ARG A 83 -7.69 -19.35 7.84
C ARG A 83 -6.59 -20.07 8.64
N GLU A 84 -6.84 -21.34 9.00
CA GLU A 84 -5.86 -22.17 9.71
C GLU A 84 -4.68 -22.52 8.81
N CYS A 85 -4.94 -22.86 7.56
CA CYS A 85 -3.90 -23.14 6.57
C CYS A 85 -3.01 -21.93 6.29
N GLU A 86 -3.60 -20.73 6.28
CA GLU A 86 -2.82 -19.48 6.14
C GLU A 86 -1.81 -19.29 7.25
N LYS A 87 -2.25 -19.46 8.49
CA LYS A 87 -1.37 -19.33 9.65
C LYS A 87 -0.23 -20.34 9.59
N GLU A 88 -0.52 -21.57 9.19
CA GLU A 88 0.49 -22.60 9.01
C GLU A 88 1.50 -22.24 7.92
N PHE A 89 1.04 -21.78 6.75
CA PHE A 89 1.90 -21.29 5.68
C PHE A 89 2.80 -20.13 6.17
N LEU A 90 2.25 -19.16 6.88
CA LEU A 90 3.01 -18.03 7.43
C LEU A 90 4.06 -18.51 8.46
N ASN A 91 3.74 -19.49 9.28
CA ASN A 91 4.71 -20.08 10.22
C ASN A 91 5.85 -20.82 9.47
N LYS A 92 5.55 -21.58 8.42
CA LYS A 92 6.55 -22.21 7.54
C LYS A 92 7.45 -21.15 6.88
N MET A 93 6.86 -20.08 6.35
CA MET A 93 7.58 -18.95 5.77
C MET A 93 8.55 -18.31 6.78
N VAL A 94 8.08 -18.01 8.00
CA VAL A 94 8.91 -17.43 9.06
C VAL A 94 10.07 -18.36 9.40
N SER A 95 9.80 -19.65 9.59
CA SER A 95 10.84 -20.64 9.86
C SER A 95 11.89 -20.71 8.75
N TYR A 96 11.49 -20.68 7.50
CA TYR A 96 12.40 -20.63 6.36
C TYR A 96 13.26 -19.35 6.34
N LEU A 97 12.64 -18.18 6.52
CA LEU A 97 13.35 -16.91 6.53
C LEU A 97 14.35 -16.81 7.68
N GLN A 98 13.98 -17.33 8.85
CA GLN A 98 14.85 -17.33 10.03
C GLN A 98 16.00 -18.32 9.91
N ASN A 99 15.73 -19.57 9.53
CA ASN A 99 16.69 -20.67 9.62
C ASN A 99 17.52 -20.82 8.34
N VAL A 100 16.94 -20.58 7.15
CA VAL A 100 17.62 -20.75 5.86
C VAL A 100 18.18 -19.41 5.37
N GLN A 101 17.35 -18.36 5.33
CA GLN A 101 17.79 -17.04 4.88
C GLN A 101 18.52 -16.25 5.98
N ARG A 102 18.41 -16.65 7.25
CA ARG A 102 19.07 -16.03 8.41
C ARG A 102 18.78 -14.54 8.54
N VAL A 103 17.53 -14.15 8.30
CA VAL A 103 17.12 -12.77 8.49
C VAL A 103 17.08 -12.39 9.97
N HIS A 104 17.42 -11.15 10.28
CA HIS A 104 17.39 -10.65 11.65
C HIS A 104 16.00 -10.27 12.11
N TRP A 105 15.14 -9.81 11.18
CA TRP A 105 13.70 -9.61 11.42
C TRP A 105 12.90 -9.64 10.12
N ILE A 106 11.59 -9.78 10.28
CA ILE A 106 10.58 -9.78 9.20
C ILE A 106 9.62 -8.61 9.45
N GLY A 107 9.33 -7.85 8.42
CA GLY A 107 8.37 -6.75 8.47
C GLY A 107 8.88 -5.48 9.18
N PRO A 108 8.00 -4.52 9.52
CA PRO A 108 6.53 -4.61 9.37
C PRO A 108 6.07 -4.94 7.96
N THR A 109 4.94 -5.63 7.84
CA THR A 109 4.30 -5.85 6.54
C THR A 109 3.92 -4.50 5.91
N SER A 110 3.87 -4.43 4.59
CA SER A 110 3.50 -3.19 3.89
C SER A 110 2.07 -2.76 4.20
N THR A 111 1.82 -1.45 4.15
CA THR A 111 0.45 -0.90 4.23
C THR A 111 -0.43 -1.27 3.03
N SER A 112 0.15 -1.85 1.99
CA SER A 112 -0.54 -2.40 0.82
C SER A 112 -0.81 -3.90 0.91
N ALA A 113 -0.30 -4.59 1.96
CA ALA A 113 -0.43 -6.01 2.16
C ALA A 113 -1.42 -6.33 3.29
N PHE A 114 -2.42 -7.17 3.01
CA PHE A 114 -3.49 -7.52 3.93
C PHE A 114 -3.48 -9.02 4.20
N PHE A 115 -2.98 -9.39 5.37
CA PHE A 115 -2.92 -10.78 5.78
C PHE A 115 -4.16 -11.13 6.61
N MET A 116 -4.82 -12.23 6.30
CA MET A 116 -6.01 -12.68 7.05
C MET A 116 -5.65 -13.43 8.33
N ALA A 117 -4.39 -13.81 8.47
CA ALA A 117 -3.79 -14.39 9.67
C ALA A 117 -2.44 -13.74 9.97
N TYR A 118 -1.87 -14.05 11.11
CA TYR A 118 -0.51 -13.66 11.48
C TYR A 118 0.24 -14.86 12.09
N PRO A 119 1.56 -14.96 11.90
CA PRO A 119 2.35 -16.10 12.40
C PRO A 119 2.55 -16.05 13.91
N ASP A 120 2.83 -17.18 14.49
CA ASP A 120 3.12 -17.31 15.93
C ASP A 120 4.36 -16.48 16.33
N GLY A 121 4.32 -15.91 17.53
CA GLY A 121 5.40 -15.08 18.04
C GLY A 121 5.53 -13.70 17.40
N SER A 122 4.62 -13.31 16.50
CA SER A 122 4.61 -11.99 15.89
C SER A 122 4.07 -10.90 16.80
N GLU A 123 4.58 -9.69 16.62
CA GLU A 123 3.91 -8.47 17.05
C GLU A 123 2.97 -8.04 15.93
N TRP A 124 1.68 -7.88 16.23
CA TRP A 124 0.66 -7.63 15.24
C TRP A 124 -0.37 -6.59 15.68
N ILE A 125 -1.05 -6.00 14.71
CA ILE A 125 -2.19 -5.09 14.89
C ILE A 125 -3.27 -5.42 13.87
N PRO A 126 -4.57 -5.16 14.17
CA PRO A 126 -5.61 -5.15 13.15
C PRO A 126 -5.35 -4.03 12.15
N PHE A 127 -5.50 -4.35 10.88
CA PHE A 127 -5.25 -3.43 9.76
C PHE A 127 -6.20 -3.75 8.61
N GLY A 128 -6.43 -2.83 7.68
CA GLY A 128 -7.37 -3.09 6.60
C GLY A 128 -7.28 -2.12 5.44
N SER A 129 -8.25 -2.20 4.54
CA SER A 129 -8.46 -1.28 3.43
C SER A 129 -9.94 -1.09 3.15
N HIS A 130 -10.32 0.13 2.77
CA HIS A 130 -11.62 0.37 2.16
C HIS A 130 -11.53 0.08 0.67
N VAL A 131 -12.38 -0.83 0.19
CA VAL A 131 -12.42 -1.30 -1.20
C VAL A 131 -13.82 -1.07 -1.76
N VAL A 132 -13.91 -0.33 -2.87
CA VAL A 132 -15.16 -0.08 -3.60
C VAL A 132 -15.25 -1.07 -4.76
N ASP A 133 -16.37 -1.78 -4.88
CA ASP A 133 -16.68 -2.63 -6.02
C ASP A 133 -17.20 -1.79 -7.19
N LEU A 134 -16.38 -1.58 -8.21
CA LEU A 134 -16.70 -0.79 -9.39
C LEU A 134 -17.59 -1.54 -10.42
N GLN A 135 -17.88 -2.82 -10.22
CA GLN A 135 -18.75 -3.60 -11.10
C GLN A 135 -20.24 -3.20 -10.97
N GLN A 136 -20.60 -2.56 -9.85
CA GLN A 136 -21.93 -2.02 -9.61
C GLN A 136 -22.29 -0.93 -10.65
N SER A 137 -23.58 -0.65 -10.83
CA SER A 137 -24.00 0.49 -11.66
C SER A 137 -23.52 1.82 -11.08
N GLU A 138 -23.36 2.83 -11.92
CA GLU A 138 -22.96 4.17 -11.47
C GLU A 138 -23.96 4.75 -10.46
N GLU A 139 -25.25 4.51 -10.68
CA GLU A 139 -26.31 4.90 -9.75
C GLU A 139 -26.14 4.22 -8.39
N THR A 140 -25.85 2.93 -8.35
CA THR A 140 -25.61 2.20 -7.11
C THR A 140 -24.35 2.72 -6.40
N LEU A 141 -23.25 2.91 -7.14
CA LEU A 141 -22.04 3.50 -6.61
C LEU A 141 -22.31 4.87 -5.98
N TRP A 142 -23.04 5.74 -6.69
CA TRP A 142 -23.40 7.06 -6.19
C TRP A 142 -24.26 7.01 -4.93
N ASN A 143 -25.25 6.11 -4.89
CA ASN A 143 -26.13 5.94 -3.75
C ASN A 143 -25.38 5.41 -2.51
N ASN A 144 -24.35 4.58 -2.69
CA ASN A 144 -23.47 4.07 -1.62
C ASN A 144 -22.51 5.15 -1.08
N VAL A 145 -22.19 6.19 -1.86
CA VAL A 145 -21.40 7.32 -1.34
C VAL A 145 -22.20 8.05 -0.27
N HIS A 146 -21.60 8.28 0.88
CA HIS A 146 -22.22 8.98 2.00
C HIS A 146 -22.72 10.38 1.60
N SER A 147 -23.91 10.79 2.08
CA SER A 147 -24.57 12.04 1.69
C SER A 147 -23.69 13.29 1.82
N LYS A 148 -22.88 13.38 2.89
CA LYS A 148 -21.92 14.50 3.06
C LYS A 148 -20.88 14.56 1.92
N HIS A 149 -20.38 13.41 1.43
CA HIS A 149 -19.49 13.38 0.27
C HIS A 149 -20.21 13.76 -1.01
N ARG A 150 -21.42 13.22 -1.24
CA ARG A 150 -22.23 13.61 -2.41
C ARG A 150 -22.48 15.12 -2.49
N ASN A 151 -22.77 15.74 -1.34
CA ASN A 151 -23.03 17.18 -1.29
C ASN A 151 -21.78 18.01 -1.65
N VAL A 152 -20.60 17.66 -1.12
CA VAL A 152 -19.37 18.39 -1.43
C VAL A 152 -18.85 18.10 -2.84
N ILE A 153 -19.10 16.89 -3.40
CA ILE A 153 -18.80 16.55 -4.80
C ILE A 153 -19.62 17.46 -5.73
N ARG A 154 -20.95 17.50 -5.55
CA ARG A 154 -21.83 18.37 -6.37
C ARG A 154 -21.45 19.84 -6.25
N ARG A 155 -21.01 20.27 -5.08
CA ARG A 155 -20.54 21.66 -4.88
C ARG A 155 -19.25 21.92 -5.66
N ALA A 156 -18.26 21.02 -5.55
CA ALA A 156 -16.99 21.13 -6.27
C ALA A 156 -17.19 21.20 -7.80
N GLU A 157 -18.08 20.36 -8.33
CA GLU A 157 -18.47 20.36 -9.73
C GLU A 157 -19.12 21.69 -10.14
N LYS A 158 -20.07 22.19 -9.34
CA LYS A 158 -20.74 23.49 -9.58
C LYS A 158 -19.80 24.69 -9.53
N GLU A 159 -18.77 24.64 -8.68
CA GLU A 159 -17.76 25.71 -8.55
C GLU A 159 -16.72 25.70 -9.69
N GLY A 160 -16.90 24.84 -10.69
CA GLY A 160 -16.09 24.81 -11.90
C GLY A 160 -14.70 24.23 -11.71
N LEU A 161 -14.52 23.34 -10.72
CA LEU A 161 -13.28 22.58 -10.58
C LEU A 161 -13.10 21.67 -11.79
N ASN A 162 -11.93 21.71 -12.41
CA ASN A 162 -11.56 20.93 -13.58
C ASN A 162 -10.60 19.80 -13.20
N ILE A 163 -10.81 18.61 -13.80
CA ILE A 163 -9.96 17.43 -13.58
C ILE A 163 -9.19 17.13 -14.86
N VAL A 164 -7.87 17.02 -14.73
CA VAL A 164 -6.95 16.60 -15.77
C VAL A 164 -6.41 15.21 -15.42
N SER A 165 -6.39 14.30 -16.37
CA SER A 165 -5.85 12.95 -16.19
C SER A 165 -4.78 12.63 -17.24
N GLY A 166 -3.84 11.77 -16.88
CA GLY A 166 -2.76 11.31 -17.76
C GLY A 166 -1.41 11.32 -17.06
N ASN A 167 -0.34 11.23 -17.87
CA ASN A 167 1.03 11.15 -17.38
C ASN A 167 1.92 12.25 -18.00
N SER A 168 1.34 13.42 -18.28
CA SER A 168 2.10 14.55 -18.84
C SER A 168 3.14 15.09 -17.84
N ARG A 169 4.22 15.63 -18.37
CA ARG A 169 5.29 16.25 -17.56
C ARG A 169 4.74 17.33 -16.61
N LYS A 170 3.85 18.18 -17.10
CA LYS A 170 3.20 19.23 -16.29
C LYS A 170 2.46 18.63 -15.10
N LEU A 171 1.64 17.60 -15.33
CA LEU A 171 0.86 16.95 -14.25
C LEU A 171 1.77 16.25 -13.23
N LEU A 172 2.90 15.67 -13.67
CA LEU A 172 3.91 15.10 -12.76
C LEU A 172 4.58 16.17 -11.88
N GLU A 173 4.89 17.33 -12.43
CA GLU A 173 5.45 18.47 -11.68
C GLU A 173 4.45 19.00 -10.66
N ASP A 174 3.19 19.19 -11.06
CA ASP A 174 2.11 19.61 -10.17
C ASP A 174 1.86 18.58 -9.06
N PHE A 175 1.91 17.28 -9.41
CA PHE A 175 1.80 16.22 -8.42
C PHE A 175 2.95 16.27 -7.40
N ALA A 176 4.19 16.39 -7.86
CA ALA A 176 5.35 16.47 -6.97
C ALA A 176 5.30 17.69 -6.03
N TYR A 177 4.73 18.81 -6.50
CA TYR A 177 4.47 19.97 -5.66
C TYR A 177 3.44 19.67 -4.56
N VAL A 178 2.32 19.02 -4.90
CA VAL A 178 1.29 18.61 -3.93
C VAL A 178 1.83 17.57 -2.95
N ASP A 179 2.61 16.59 -3.43
CA ASP A 179 3.25 15.57 -2.61
C ASP A 179 4.19 16.20 -1.57
N LYS A 180 5.02 17.15 -2.00
CA LYS A 180 5.91 17.89 -1.11
C LYS A 180 5.15 18.56 0.03
N ILE A 181 4.09 19.33 -0.28
CA ILE A 181 3.25 20.00 0.74
C ILE A 181 2.64 18.97 1.71
N THR A 182 2.16 17.85 1.18
CA THR A 182 1.52 16.79 1.97
C THR A 182 2.48 16.14 2.96
N TRP A 183 3.71 15.84 2.54
CA TRP A 183 4.73 15.24 3.39
C TRP A 183 5.30 16.24 4.42
N GLU A 184 5.49 17.51 4.04
CA GLU A 184 5.95 18.57 4.93
C GLU A 184 5.02 18.76 6.13
N ARG A 185 3.68 18.62 5.96
CA ARG A 185 2.71 18.62 7.08
C ARG A 185 2.96 17.52 8.10
N SER A 186 3.64 16.45 7.71
CA SER A 186 4.01 15.33 8.58
C SER A 186 5.47 15.38 9.02
N GLY A 187 6.17 16.50 8.77
CA GLY A 187 7.59 16.68 9.09
C GLY A 187 8.52 15.78 8.26
N GLN A 188 8.06 15.33 7.09
CA GLN A 188 8.80 14.45 6.19
C GLN A 188 9.09 15.16 4.86
N LYS A 189 10.03 14.62 4.11
CA LYS A 189 10.38 15.13 2.78
C LYS A 189 9.55 14.40 1.72
N GLY A 190 8.92 15.15 0.83
CA GLY A 190 8.22 14.61 -0.34
C GLY A 190 9.18 14.00 -1.38
N HIS A 191 8.61 13.34 -2.36
CA HIS A 191 9.33 12.71 -3.44
C HIS A 191 9.68 13.72 -4.55
N SER A 192 10.73 13.41 -5.31
CA SER A 192 11.13 14.22 -6.45
C SER A 192 10.25 13.94 -7.69
N VAL A 193 10.21 14.85 -8.63
CA VAL A 193 9.58 14.63 -9.95
C VAL A 193 10.17 13.37 -10.62
N SER A 194 11.50 13.23 -10.58
CA SER A 194 12.18 12.07 -11.17
C SER A 194 11.80 10.71 -10.56
N PHE A 195 11.34 10.70 -9.31
CA PHE A 195 10.79 9.48 -8.70
C PHE A 195 9.48 9.09 -9.38
N PHE A 196 8.58 10.06 -9.59
CA PHE A 196 7.29 9.79 -10.24
C PHE A 196 7.45 9.51 -11.75
N GLU A 197 8.40 10.16 -12.41
CA GLU A 197 8.75 9.83 -13.81
C GLU A 197 9.16 8.36 -13.95
N LYS A 198 10.02 7.86 -13.06
CA LYS A 198 10.40 6.45 -13.05
C LYS A 198 9.20 5.53 -12.80
N LEU A 199 8.29 5.89 -11.90
CA LEU A 199 7.08 5.10 -11.68
C LEU A 199 6.25 5.01 -12.97
N VAL A 200 6.04 6.13 -13.65
CA VAL A 200 5.29 6.16 -14.92
C VAL A 200 6.01 5.36 -16.00
N GLU A 201 7.33 5.49 -16.13
CA GLU A 201 8.12 4.74 -17.08
C GLU A 201 8.02 3.22 -16.88
N LEU A 202 8.07 2.75 -15.62
CA LEU A 202 8.02 1.33 -15.28
C LEU A 202 6.63 0.71 -15.46
N TYR A 203 5.59 1.44 -15.11
CA TYR A 203 4.22 0.91 -15.12
C TYR A 203 3.40 1.31 -16.34
N GLN A 204 3.86 2.29 -17.11
CA GLN A 204 3.26 2.71 -18.38
C GLN A 204 1.73 2.86 -18.30
N GLU A 205 0.99 1.99 -18.96
CA GLU A 205 -0.48 2.04 -19.01
C GLU A 205 -1.17 1.59 -17.69
N GLN A 206 -0.41 0.98 -16.78
CA GLN A 206 -0.92 0.52 -15.48
C GLN A 206 -0.84 1.58 -14.38
N ILE A 207 -0.46 2.81 -14.72
CA ILE A 207 -0.39 3.93 -13.78
C ILE A 207 -1.00 5.18 -14.44
N ILE A 208 -1.75 5.93 -13.64
CA ILE A 208 -2.39 7.16 -14.10
C ILE A 208 -2.43 8.19 -12.97
N LEU A 209 -2.18 9.44 -13.33
CA LEU A 209 -2.34 10.60 -12.45
C LEU A 209 -3.65 11.30 -12.76
N PHE A 210 -4.24 11.86 -11.70
CA PHE A 210 -5.33 12.81 -11.78
C PHE A 210 -4.99 14.05 -10.96
N GLY A 211 -5.12 15.21 -11.56
CA GLY A 211 -5.02 16.52 -10.90
C GLY A 211 -6.35 17.24 -10.95
N ILE A 212 -6.71 17.93 -9.87
CA ILE A 212 -7.90 18.78 -9.82
C ILE A 212 -7.47 20.23 -9.65
N TYR A 213 -8.04 21.11 -10.46
CA TYR A 213 -7.66 22.50 -10.60
C TYR A 213 -8.85 23.42 -10.36
N LYS A 214 -8.57 24.57 -9.78
CA LYS A 214 -9.48 25.72 -9.77
C LYS A 214 -8.86 26.77 -10.67
N GLN A 215 -9.48 27.06 -11.81
CA GLN A 215 -8.81 27.78 -12.89
C GLN A 215 -7.51 27.04 -13.27
N ASP A 216 -6.35 27.68 -13.17
CA ASP A 216 -5.04 27.07 -13.48
C ASP A 216 -4.27 26.61 -12.22
N GLU A 217 -4.86 26.76 -11.02
CA GLU A 217 -4.21 26.43 -9.76
C GLU A 217 -4.55 25.00 -9.32
N ILE A 218 -3.51 24.17 -9.13
CA ILE A 218 -3.67 22.81 -8.61
C ILE A 218 -4.25 22.86 -7.19
N GLN A 219 -5.31 22.12 -6.95
CA GLN A 219 -5.94 21.95 -5.64
C GLN A 219 -5.50 20.66 -4.95
N GLY A 220 -5.32 19.61 -5.73
CA GLY A 220 -4.90 18.31 -5.25
C GLY A 220 -4.65 17.35 -6.40
N ALA A 221 -4.01 16.24 -6.09
CA ALA A 221 -3.71 15.23 -7.08
C ALA A 221 -3.58 13.83 -6.47
N ILE A 222 -3.81 12.80 -7.27
CA ILE A 222 -3.69 11.39 -6.91
C ILE A 222 -2.96 10.60 -7.98
N ILE A 223 -2.20 9.59 -7.56
CA ILE A 223 -1.63 8.56 -8.43
C ILE A 223 -2.32 7.24 -8.14
N LEU A 224 -2.85 6.64 -9.18
CA LEU A 224 -3.46 5.33 -9.14
C LEU A 224 -2.65 4.37 -9.99
N GLN A 225 -2.38 3.20 -9.43
CA GLN A 225 -1.86 2.07 -10.17
C GLN A 225 -2.96 1.02 -10.28
N TYR A 226 -3.12 0.39 -11.45
CA TYR A 226 -4.25 -0.50 -11.66
C TYR A 226 -3.94 -1.63 -12.64
N ASN A 227 -4.69 -2.70 -12.49
CA ASN A 227 -4.90 -3.75 -13.49
C ASN A 227 -6.41 -4.00 -13.63
N GLU A 228 -6.82 -4.99 -14.40
CA GLU A 228 -8.24 -5.30 -14.57
C GLU A 228 -8.96 -5.66 -13.26
N GLN A 229 -8.27 -6.23 -12.29
CA GLN A 229 -8.89 -6.70 -11.05
C GLN A 229 -9.03 -5.59 -10.01
N MET A 230 -8.04 -4.72 -9.88
CA MET A 230 -8.01 -3.71 -8.82
C MET A 230 -7.18 -2.49 -9.19
N SER A 231 -7.61 -1.33 -8.72
CA SER A 231 -6.80 -0.12 -8.65
C SER A 231 -6.38 0.17 -7.23
N TYR A 232 -5.22 0.79 -7.09
CA TYR A 232 -4.58 1.11 -5.82
C TYR A 232 -4.27 2.60 -5.74
N TYR A 233 -4.83 3.29 -4.74
CA TYR A 233 -4.52 4.68 -4.45
C TYR A 233 -3.14 4.78 -3.77
N LEU A 234 -2.08 4.93 -4.58
CA LEU A 234 -0.70 4.88 -4.08
C LEU A 234 -0.27 6.15 -3.37
N TYR A 235 -0.44 7.27 -4.05
CA TYR A 235 -0.01 8.57 -3.58
C TYR A 235 -1.10 9.59 -3.83
N GLY A 236 -1.19 10.58 -2.95
CA GLY A 236 -2.07 11.70 -3.17
C GLY A 236 -2.06 12.68 -2.02
N GLY A 237 -2.50 13.87 -2.35
CA GLY A 237 -2.57 14.96 -1.41
C GLY A 237 -3.25 16.17 -2.01
N CYS A 238 -3.23 17.25 -1.24
CA CYS A 238 -3.80 18.53 -1.62
C CYS A 238 -2.98 19.69 -1.05
N ILE A 239 -3.17 20.87 -1.58
CA ILE A 239 -2.60 22.10 -1.02
C ILE A 239 -3.22 22.44 0.35
N ASN A 240 -2.66 23.42 1.07
CA ASN A 240 -3.14 23.75 2.43
C ASN A 240 -4.58 24.28 2.42
N ASP A 241 -4.89 25.20 1.54
CA ASP A 241 -6.21 25.85 1.43
C ASP A 241 -7.01 25.27 0.27
N VAL A 242 -7.11 23.93 0.26
CA VAL A 242 -7.82 23.20 -0.80
C VAL A 242 -9.30 23.56 -0.83
N GLN A 243 -9.82 23.78 -2.04
CA GLN A 243 -11.26 24.01 -2.25
C GLN A 243 -12.11 22.84 -1.69
N LEU A 244 -13.16 23.19 -0.95
CA LEU A 244 -14.03 22.19 -0.32
C LEU A 244 -14.61 21.23 -1.36
N GLY A 245 -14.41 19.93 -1.10
CA GLY A 245 -14.90 18.86 -1.98
C GLY A 245 -13.97 18.49 -3.15
N ALA A 246 -12.87 19.22 -3.38
CA ALA A 246 -11.95 18.92 -4.47
C ALA A 246 -11.47 17.47 -4.46
N MET A 247 -10.91 16.99 -3.34
CA MET A 247 -10.45 15.60 -3.24
C MET A 247 -11.58 14.57 -3.32
N ASN A 248 -12.78 14.92 -2.85
CA ASN A 248 -13.94 14.05 -2.96
C ASN A 248 -14.37 13.89 -4.43
N TYR A 249 -14.41 14.98 -5.17
CA TYR A 249 -14.73 14.98 -6.60
C TYR A 249 -13.65 14.27 -7.41
N LEU A 250 -12.37 14.50 -7.09
CA LEU A 250 -11.24 13.83 -7.76
C LEU A 250 -11.32 12.30 -7.63
N HIS A 251 -11.55 11.77 -6.41
CA HIS A 251 -11.70 10.32 -6.20
C HIS A 251 -12.95 9.77 -6.90
N TRP A 252 -14.07 10.47 -6.84
CA TRP A 252 -15.29 10.06 -7.53
C TRP A 252 -15.07 9.96 -9.04
N TYR A 253 -14.49 10.98 -9.64
CA TYR A 253 -14.14 10.99 -11.06
C TYR A 253 -13.21 9.84 -11.44
N ALA A 254 -12.16 9.64 -10.63
CA ALA A 254 -11.19 8.56 -10.85
C ALA A 254 -11.83 7.16 -10.78
N MET A 255 -12.79 6.94 -9.88
CA MET A 255 -13.55 5.68 -9.82
C MET A 255 -14.37 5.45 -11.10
N LEU A 256 -15.07 6.47 -11.59
CA LEU A 256 -15.85 6.36 -12.83
C LEU A 256 -14.94 6.15 -14.05
N TYR A 257 -13.81 6.84 -14.11
CA TYR A 257 -12.81 6.63 -15.15
C TYR A 257 -12.29 5.19 -15.15
N LEU A 258 -11.90 4.65 -14.00
CA LEU A 258 -11.40 3.28 -13.89
C LEU A 258 -12.49 2.24 -14.21
N LYS A 259 -13.72 2.49 -13.77
CA LYS A 259 -14.88 1.69 -14.15
C LYS A 259 -15.03 1.63 -15.67
N SER A 260 -14.92 2.76 -16.38
CA SER A 260 -14.99 2.81 -17.85
C SER A 260 -13.84 2.05 -18.54
N LYS A 261 -12.72 1.84 -17.83
CA LYS A 261 -11.58 0.99 -18.26
C LYS A 261 -11.75 -0.49 -17.92
N GLY A 262 -12.87 -0.89 -17.31
CA GLY A 262 -13.15 -2.27 -16.93
C GLY A 262 -12.49 -2.73 -15.63
N VAL A 263 -11.90 -1.82 -14.86
CA VAL A 263 -11.32 -2.15 -13.53
C VAL A 263 -12.45 -2.53 -12.58
N LYS A 264 -12.29 -3.67 -11.87
CA LYS A 264 -13.38 -4.22 -11.04
C LYS A 264 -13.46 -3.59 -9.66
N LYS A 265 -12.34 -3.19 -9.06
CA LYS A 265 -12.30 -2.70 -7.68
C LYS A 265 -11.39 -1.48 -7.52
N TYR A 266 -11.73 -0.60 -6.57
CA TYR A 266 -10.92 0.55 -6.18
C TYR A 266 -10.50 0.41 -4.72
N SER A 267 -9.20 0.31 -4.45
CA SER A 267 -8.62 0.20 -3.11
C SER A 267 -8.04 1.54 -2.65
N PHE A 268 -8.49 2.01 -1.49
CA PHE A 268 -7.89 3.16 -0.81
C PHE A 268 -6.59 2.85 -0.08
N LEU A 269 -6.10 1.60 -0.19
CA LEU A 269 -4.96 1.10 0.56
C LEU A 269 -5.09 1.28 2.07
N GLY A 270 -3.98 1.12 2.77
CA GLY A 270 -3.87 0.98 4.20
C GLY A 270 -4.75 1.86 5.08
N CYS A 271 -5.34 1.22 6.06
CA CYS A 271 -6.28 1.79 7.00
C CYS A 271 -6.05 1.19 8.39
N ARG A 272 -5.79 2.03 9.39
CA ARG A 272 -5.76 1.62 10.80
C ARG A 272 -7.21 1.42 11.26
N ILE A 273 -7.52 0.30 11.89
CA ILE A 273 -8.92 -0.08 12.21
C ILE A 273 -9.40 0.53 13.53
N ASN A 274 -8.51 0.65 14.51
CA ASN A 274 -8.83 1.10 15.86
C ASN A 274 -8.28 2.51 16.09
N GLU A 275 -8.96 3.51 15.55
CA GLU A 275 -8.52 4.89 15.65
C GLU A 275 -9.34 5.67 16.67
N ASP A 276 -8.64 6.45 17.49
CA ASP A 276 -9.28 7.43 18.35
C ASP A 276 -10.00 8.47 17.49
N ILE A 277 -11.20 8.87 17.94
CA ILE A 277 -12.07 9.81 17.21
C ILE A 277 -11.36 11.12 16.87
N ASP A 278 -10.44 11.57 17.70
CA ASP A 278 -9.72 12.83 17.55
C ASP A 278 -8.41 12.69 16.74
N SER A 279 -8.05 11.48 16.33
CA SER A 279 -6.82 11.26 15.56
C SER A 279 -6.97 11.70 14.10
N LYS A 280 -5.85 12.17 13.50
CA LYS A 280 -5.80 12.42 12.04
C LYS A 280 -6.12 11.17 11.23
N TYR A 281 -5.78 9.99 11.75
CA TYR A 281 -6.03 8.70 11.11
C TYR A 281 -7.51 8.36 11.08
N HIS A 282 -8.26 8.68 12.14
CA HIS A 282 -9.72 8.56 12.15
C HIS A 282 -10.36 9.44 11.05
N THR A 283 -9.87 10.67 10.89
CA THR A 283 -10.35 11.56 9.84
C THR A 283 -10.08 10.98 8.43
N LEU A 284 -8.89 10.39 8.20
CA LEU A 284 -8.57 9.73 6.93
C LEU A 284 -9.43 8.48 6.70
N GLN A 285 -9.66 7.66 7.72
CA GLN A 285 -10.57 6.51 7.63
C GLN A 285 -11.98 6.94 7.30
N ARG A 286 -12.49 7.93 8.01
CA ARG A 286 -13.83 8.49 7.78
C ARG A 286 -13.96 9.05 6.35
N PHE A 287 -12.90 9.65 5.80
CA PHE A 287 -12.87 10.08 4.41
C PHE A 287 -12.98 8.89 3.46
N LYS A 288 -12.14 7.86 3.64
CA LYS A 288 -12.12 6.66 2.78
C LYS A 288 -13.43 5.87 2.86
N SER A 289 -13.95 5.62 4.06
CA SER A 289 -15.17 4.84 4.27
C SER A 289 -16.43 5.45 3.64
N ARG A 290 -16.46 6.77 3.48
CA ARG A 290 -17.60 7.50 2.92
C ARG A 290 -17.78 7.39 1.42
N PHE A 291 -16.87 6.73 0.72
CA PHE A 291 -17.04 6.40 -0.70
C PHE A 291 -17.85 5.12 -0.95
N GLY A 292 -18.42 4.51 0.09
CA GLY A 292 -19.28 3.34 -0.04
C GLY A 292 -18.53 2.01 -0.21
N GLY A 293 -17.23 2.01 0.06
CA GLY A 293 -16.42 0.79 0.04
C GLY A 293 -16.58 -0.05 1.30
N GLU A 294 -16.41 -1.35 1.15
CA GLU A 294 -16.34 -2.29 2.28
C GLU A 294 -14.97 -2.23 2.95
N LEU A 295 -14.94 -2.38 4.27
CA LEU A 295 -13.71 -2.51 5.02
C LEU A 295 -13.22 -3.96 4.96
N VAL A 296 -12.24 -4.22 4.11
CA VAL A 296 -11.50 -5.48 4.12
C VAL A 296 -10.58 -5.48 5.33
N ARG A 297 -10.82 -6.39 6.26
CA ARG A 297 -10.06 -6.50 7.52
C ARG A 297 -9.00 -7.58 7.42
N GLY A 298 -7.83 -7.30 7.99
CA GLY A 298 -6.71 -8.22 8.10
C GLY A 298 -5.78 -7.81 9.22
N TYR A 299 -4.53 -8.18 9.09
CA TYR A 299 -3.48 -7.94 10.08
C TYR A 299 -2.22 -7.38 9.43
N MET A 300 -1.56 -6.51 10.15
CA MET A 300 -0.17 -6.13 9.91
C MET A 300 0.68 -6.73 11.03
N PHE A 301 1.83 -7.28 10.68
CA PHE A 301 2.71 -7.91 11.68
C PHE A 301 4.19 -7.70 11.39
N LYS A 302 5.00 -7.93 12.41
CA LYS A 302 6.46 -7.99 12.35
C LYS A 302 6.98 -9.07 13.30
N ILE A 303 8.17 -9.61 13.00
CA ILE A 303 8.81 -10.63 13.83
C ILE A 303 10.30 -10.31 13.99
N PRO A 304 10.77 -10.00 15.20
CA PRO A 304 12.19 -9.96 15.50
C PRO A 304 12.75 -11.39 15.58
N CYS A 305 13.44 -11.85 14.53
CA CYS A 305 14.10 -13.18 14.54
C CYS A 305 15.37 -13.19 15.39
N ASN A 306 16.06 -12.05 15.50
CA ASN A 306 17.19 -11.83 16.37
C ASN A 306 16.98 -10.54 17.18
N ASN A 307 16.55 -10.71 18.43
CA ASN A 307 16.21 -9.58 19.30
C ASN A 307 17.36 -8.61 19.52
N PHE A 308 18.59 -9.10 19.61
CA PHE A 308 19.77 -8.25 19.80
C PHE A 308 20.02 -7.37 18.57
N MET A 309 20.06 -7.99 17.38
CA MET A 309 20.28 -7.26 16.12
C MET A 309 19.13 -6.28 15.81
N TYR A 310 17.89 -6.68 16.10
CA TYR A 310 16.73 -5.81 15.95
C TYR A 310 16.79 -4.56 16.84
N ARG A 311 17.12 -4.75 18.13
CA ARG A 311 17.28 -3.62 19.08
C ARG A 311 18.48 -2.73 18.73
N LEU A 312 19.60 -3.32 18.28
CA LEU A 312 20.78 -2.59 17.85
C LEU A 312 20.47 -1.70 16.64
N GLU A 313 19.79 -2.24 15.62
CA GLU A 313 19.39 -1.47 14.44
C GLU A 313 18.49 -0.29 14.82
N ARG A 314 17.47 -0.52 15.64
CA ARG A 314 16.58 0.55 16.12
C ARG A 314 17.36 1.64 16.86
N ARG A 315 18.34 1.28 17.69
CA ARG A 315 19.19 2.23 18.41
C ARG A 315 20.07 3.04 17.44
N LEU A 316 20.63 2.39 16.42
CA LEU A 316 21.43 3.08 15.40
C LEU A 316 20.58 4.03 14.54
N ARG A 317 19.37 3.65 14.19
CA ARG A 317 18.43 4.57 13.51
C ARG A 317 18.07 5.77 14.36
N TYR A 318 17.85 5.55 15.65
CA TYR A 318 17.58 6.63 16.59
C TYR A 318 18.71 7.65 16.60
N ILE A 319 19.96 7.21 16.72
CA ILE A 319 21.12 8.09 16.70
C ILE A 319 21.25 8.84 15.38
N LYS A 320 21.07 8.13 14.24
CA LYS A 320 21.28 8.70 12.91
C LYS A 320 20.19 9.71 12.48
N ARG A 321 18.93 9.48 12.85
CA ARG A 321 17.81 10.31 12.39
C ARG A 321 17.49 11.48 13.27
N ASN A 322 17.71 11.40 14.56
CA ASN A 322 17.06 12.30 15.52
C ASN A 322 18.00 13.19 16.33
N HIS A 323 19.32 13.13 16.17
CA HIS A 323 20.22 13.89 17.05
C HIS A 323 19.76 13.89 18.52
N GLY A 324 19.27 12.72 19.04
CA GLY A 324 18.78 12.57 20.41
C GLY A 324 17.27 12.74 20.63
N LYS A 325 16.45 12.94 19.59
CA LYS A 325 14.98 12.93 19.71
C LYS A 325 14.41 11.50 19.54
N GLN A 326 13.20 11.25 20.04
CA GLN A 326 12.57 9.91 20.09
C GLN A 326 12.72 9.08 18.80
N CYS A 327 12.97 7.77 18.95
CA CYS A 327 12.99 6.84 17.82
C CYS A 327 11.61 6.84 17.13
N PRO A 328 11.54 7.03 15.81
CA PRO A 328 10.26 6.91 15.12
C PRO A 328 9.75 5.48 15.29
N LEU A 329 8.60 5.36 15.95
CA LEU A 329 7.87 4.12 16.08
C LEU A 329 7.39 3.68 14.70
N ASP A 330 7.37 2.40 14.44
CA ASP A 330 6.61 1.89 13.30
C ASP A 330 5.11 1.84 13.63
N ILE A 331 4.27 1.62 12.63
CA ILE A 331 2.82 1.61 12.79
C ILE A 331 2.37 0.60 13.87
N ILE A 332 3.04 -0.55 13.94
CA ILE A 332 2.70 -1.60 14.92
C ILE A 332 3.00 -1.12 16.33
N ASP A 333 4.17 -0.51 16.54
CA ASP A 333 4.53 0.05 17.84
C ASP A 333 3.58 1.18 18.24
N GLU A 334 3.29 2.12 17.34
CA GLU A 334 2.38 3.23 17.61
C GLU A 334 0.99 2.74 18.05
N GLU A 335 0.45 1.73 17.38
CA GLU A 335 -0.87 1.17 17.73
C GLU A 335 -0.83 0.37 19.03
N ARG A 336 0.22 -0.41 19.26
CA ARG A 336 0.35 -1.21 20.51
C ARG A 336 0.54 -0.35 21.75
N TYR A 337 1.27 0.77 21.65
CA TYR A 337 1.42 1.69 22.79
C TYR A 337 0.11 2.37 23.23
N LYS A 338 -0.91 2.40 22.37
CA LYS A 338 -2.24 2.90 22.75
C LYS A 338 -3.02 1.93 23.67
N TRP A 339 -2.57 0.68 23.77
CA TRP A 339 -3.24 -0.39 24.54
C TRP A 339 -2.55 -0.68 25.87
N VAL A 340 -1.46 0.02 26.18
CA VAL A 340 -0.71 -0.04 27.44
C VAL A 340 -0.95 1.25 28.22
#